data_047eaeb9d77e8b49f6c59cb44e80a445
#
_entry.id   047eaeb9d77e8b49f6c59cb44e80a445
#
_cell.length_a   1.000
_cell.length_b   1.000
_cell.length_c   1.000
_cell.angle_alpha   90.00
_cell.angle_beta   90.00
_cell.angle_gamma   90.00
#
_symmetry.space_group_name_H-M   'P 1'
#
loop_
_entity.id
_entity.type
_entity.pdbx_description
1 polymer ?
#
loop_
_entity_poly.entity_id
_entity_poly.type
_entity_poly.pdbx_seq_one_letter_code
_entity_poly.pdbx_strand_id
1 'polypeptide(L)'
;MSLGIVYEGLIRAYDSLVDKGAKVCPIAHTYITAHVGVLIDKNGEFLCAKIPDVKGELVPVPCTVESGRRTSGDSPHLLHDNLCYVAPYGKSEKRHKAYLEQLKSYIECDPSDLFANAIYNYVKSGNILRDLKDILQEAEFSIPTEKINILFCVYGLDNEGADTSWTKHYLSTLPKNGICYATGELDYIPSGYPACIISPSGKERLFLKDSGIGYIASQKIIHAIQYFAYAAENASRVDAESHIRDYVAGHISKDELKKWIDKEYPGKWNYFINLLVSTN
;
A
#
# COMPACT_ATOMS: atom_id res chain seq x y z
N MET A 1 -0.87 -22.79 -18.71
CA MET A 1 -1.35 -22.64 -17.31
C MET A 1 -2.42 -21.56 -17.33
N SER A 2 -3.61 -21.79 -16.76
CA SER A 2 -4.64 -20.74 -16.78
C SER A 2 -4.25 -19.62 -15.79
N LEU A 3 -4.53 -18.36 -16.13
CA LEU A 3 -4.30 -17.20 -15.27
C LEU A 3 -4.94 -17.36 -13.87
N GLY A 4 -6.06 -18.08 -13.78
CA GLY A 4 -6.73 -18.39 -12.52
C GLY A 4 -5.84 -19.15 -11.53
N ILE A 5 -5.10 -20.15 -11.99
CA ILE A 5 -4.17 -20.94 -11.13
C ILE A 5 -3.05 -20.05 -10.56
N VAL A 6 -2.54 -19.12 -11.36
CA VAL A 6 -1.50 -18.18 -10.93
C VAL A 6 -2.04 -17.24 -9.86
N TYR A 7 -3.23 -16.71 -10.04
CA TYR A 7 -3.84 -15.81 -9.07
C TYR A 7 -4.13 -16.49 -7.73
N GLU A 8 -4.68 -17.69 -7.77
CA GLU A 8 -4.86 -18.51 -6.57
C GLU A 8 -3.53 -18.80 -5.87
N GLY A 9 -2.46 -19.08 -6.62
CA GLY A 9 -1.12 -19.27 -6.09
C GLY A 9 -0.61 -18.06 -5.35
N LEU A 10 -0.74 -16.86 -5.94
CA LEU A 10 -0.32 -15.61 -5.31
C LEU A 10 -1.16 -15.24 -4.09
N ILE A 11 -2.47 -15.51 -4.11
CA ILE A 11 -3.34 -15.31 -2.95
C ILE A 11 -2.90 -16.21 -1.79
N ARG A 12 -2.69 -17.51 -2.04
CA ARG A 12 -2.20 -18.44 -1.02
C ARG A 12 -0.80 -18.06 -0.51
N ALA A 13 0.05 -17.57 -1.40
CA ALA A 13 1.38 -17.08 -1.02
C ALA A 13 1.28 -15.91 -0.05
N TYR A 14 0.40 -14.92 -0.33
CA TYR A 14 0.14 -13.82 0.58
C TYR A 14 -0.33 -14.31 1.96
N ASP A 15 -1.33 -15.18 2.00
CA ASP A 15 -1.87 -15.71 3.25
C ASP A 15 -0.80 -16.46 4.04
N SER A 16 0.01 -17.29 3.37
CA SER A 16 1.15 -17.98 4.01
C SER A 16 2.22 -17.03 4.54
N LEU A 17 2.45 -15.89 3.88
CA LEU A 17 3.38 -14.86 4.38
C LEU A 17 2.85 -14.21 5.65
N VAL A 18 1.57 -13.86 5.67
CA VAL A 18 0.91 -13.30 6.86
C VAL A 18 0.96 -14.29 8.03
N ASP A 19 0.59 -15.56 7.80
CA ASP A 19 0.61 -16.61 8.82
C ASP A 19 2.00 -16.86 9.43
N LYS A 20 3.05 -16.64 8.64
CA LYS A 20 4.45 -16.75 9.09
C LYS A 20 4.99 -15.47 9.72
N GLY A 21 4.18 -14.44 9.89
CA GLY A 21 4.59 -13.15 10.46
C GLY A 21 5.52 -12.33 9.55
N ALA A 22 5.50 -12.57 8.24
CA ALA A 22 6.27 -11.76 7.31
C ALA A 22 5.69 -10.34 7.22
N LYS A 23 6.57 -9.35 7.11
CA LYS A 23 6.18 -7.94 6.92
C LYS A 23 5.73 -7.72 5.47
N VAL A 24 4.53 -8.16 5.15
CA VAL A 24 3.87 -7.92 3.87
C VAL A 24 2.90 -6.74 4.00
N CYS A 25 2.68 -5.98 2.93
CA CYS A 25 1.73 -4.87 2.96
C CYS A 25 0.33 -5.37 3.32
N PRO A 26 -0.33 -4.83 4.34
CA PRO A 26 -1.67 -5.26 4.72
C PRO A 26 -2.72 -4.97 3.63
N ILE A 27 -3.86 -5.65 3.69
CA ILE A 27 -5.01 -5.33 2.84
C ILE A 27 -5.50 -3.90 3.17
N ALA A 28 -5.98 -3.18 2.15
CA ALA A 28 -6.36 -1.78 2.22
C ALA A 28 -5.20 -0.83 2.60
N HIS A 29 -3.98 -1.23 2.25
CA HIS A 29 -2.77 -0.42 2.40
C HIS A 29 -2.01 -0.31 1.08
N THR A 30 -1.13 0.68 1.02
CA THR A 30 -0.15 0.86 -0.05
C THR A 30 1.17 1.34 0.54
N TYR A 31 2.27 1.14 -0.18
CA TYR A 31 3.56 1.68 0.26
C TYR A 31 3.74 3.13 -0.18
N ILE A 32 4.22 3.96 0.73
CA ILE A 32 4.76 5.28 0.43
C ILE A 32 6.21 5.39 0.91
N THR A 33 7.00 6.23 0.24
CA THR A 33 8.36 6.54 0.71
C THR A 33 8.27 7.50 1.89
N ALA A 34 8.93 7.17 3.00
CA ALA A 34 9.05 8.06 4.16
C ALA A 34 10.00 9.22 3.85
N HIS A 35 9.54 10.48 4.03
CA HIS A 35 10.38 11.66 3.84
C HIS A 35 10.56 12.47 5.12
N VAL A 36 9.50 12.66 5.90
CA VAL A 36 9.53 13.38 7.18
C VAL A 36 8.68 12.63 8.19
N GLY A 37 9.24 12.28 9.32
CA GLY A 37 8.53 11.78 10.50
C GLY A 37 8.16 12.93 11.43
N VAL A 38 6.91 13.01 11.83
CA VAL A 38 6.38 14.00 12.77
C VAL A 38 5.92 13.29 14.04
N LEU A 39 6.52 13.61 15.17
CA LEU A 39 6.13 13.11 16.48
C LEU A 39 5.19 14.12 17.14
N ILE A 40 4.01 13.65 17.54
CA ILE A 40 3.03 14.41 18.30
C ILE A 40 2.68 13.67 19.60
N ASP A 41 2.09 14.36 20.55
CA ASP A 41 1.52 13.71 21.74
C ASP A 41 0.09 13.18 21.48
N LYS A 42 -0.51 12.55 22.49
CA LYS A 42 -1.89 11.99 22.42
C LYS A 42 -2.99 13.03 22.23
N ASN A 43 -2.69 14.31 22.49
CA ASN A 43 -3.64 15.42 22.30
C ASN A 43 -3.49 16.07 20.92
N GLY A 44 -2.45 15.68 20.15
CA GLY A 44 -2.09 16.29 18.88
C GLY A 44 -1.17 17.50 19.01
N GLU A 45 -0.42 17.64 20.11
CA GLU A 45 0.58 18.69 20.26
C GLU A 45 1.90 18.24 19.61
N PHE A 46 2.51 19.14 18.82
CA PHE A 46 3.78 18.88 18.15
C PHE A 46 4.93 18.72 19.16
N LEU A 47 5.71 17.67 19.02
CA LEU A 47 6.90 17.42 19.82
C LEU A 47 8.19 17.63 19.04
N CYS A 48 8.34 16.97 17.90
CA CYS A 48 9.48 17.15 17.00
C CYS A 48 9.20 16.59 15.61
N ALA A 49 10.08 16.90 14.66
CA ALA A 49 10.11 16.28 13.34
C ALA A 49 11.53 15.87 12.98
N LYS A 50 11.68 14.81 12.20
CA LYS A 50 12.96 14.35 11.69
C LYS A 50 12.85 13.72 10.31
N ILE A 51 13.96 13.71 9.57
CA ILE A 51 14.10 12.88 8.38
C ILE A 51 14.42 11.45 8.84
N PRO A 52 13.77 10.41 8.29
CA PRO A 52 14.10 9.02 8.59
C PRO A 52 15.57 8.70 8.33
N ASP A 53 16.17 7.89 9.20
CA ASP A 53 17.58 7.50 9.09
C ASP A 53 17.87 6.69 7.83
N VAL A 54 16.86 5.94 7.35
CA VAL A 54 16.94 5.14 6.11
C VAL A 54 16.30 5.93 4.98
N LYS A 55 17.13 6.40 4.06
CA LYS A 55 16.66 7.13 2.87
C LYS A 55 15.90 6.19 1.95
N GLY A 56 14.67 6.57 1.58
CA GLY A 56 13.83 5.78 0.68
C GLY A 56 13.09 4.63 1.37
N GLU A 57 13.04 4.62 2.70
CA GLU A 57 12.25 3.64 3.46
C GLU A 57 10.80 3.64 2.99
N LEU A 58 10.28 2.43 2.71
CA LEU A 58 8.91 2.22 2.31
C LEU A 58 8.07 1.82 3.52
N VAL A 59 7.02 2.58 3.76
CA VAL A 59 6.10 2.37 4.88
C VAL A 59 4.71 2.06 4.34
N PRO A 60 4.05 0.99 4.82
CA PRO A 60 2.66 0.73 4.48
C PRO A 60 1.76 1.78 5.13
N VAL A 61 0.84 2.33 4.36
CA VAL A 61 -0.15 3.31 4.86
C VAL A 61 -1.55 2.91 4.44
N PRO A 62 -2.56 3.15 5.29
CA PRO A 62 -3.95 2.86 4.97
C PRO A 62 -4.41 3.61 3.72
N CYS A 63 -5.11 2.93 2.82
CA CYS A 63 -5.57 3.52 1.57
C CYS A 63 -6.95 3.02 1.15
N THR A 64 -7.61 3.80 0.30
CA THR A 64 -8.80 3.38 -0.45
C THR A 64 -8.41 2.87 -1.84
N VAL A 65 -9.36 2.33 -2.60
CA VAL A 65 -9.14 1.96 -4.02
C VAL A 65 -8.65 3.17 -4.81
N GLU A 66 -9.20 4.34 -4.57
CA GLU A 66 -8.90 5.57 -5.30
C GLU A 66 -7.52 6.11 -4.90
N SER A 67 -7.21 6.14 -3.60
CA SER A 67 -5.93 6.67 -3.11
C SER A 67 -4.76 5.74 -3.36
N GLY A 68 -4.95 4.42 -3.24
CA GLY A 68 -3.90 3.42 -3.44
C GLY A 68 -3.32 3.35 -4.86
N ARG A 69 -4.06 3.85 -5.86
CA ARG A 69 -3.61 3.96 -7.26
C ARG A 69 -3.45 5.40 -7.76
N ARG A 70 -3.47 6.35 -6.84
CA ARG A 70 -3.45 7.77 -7.14
C ARG A 70 -2.16 8.18 -7.84
N THR A 71 -2.27 8.71 -9.06
CA THR A 71 -1.21 9.45 -9.75
C THR A 71 -1.44 10.97 -9.65
N SER A 72 -2.71 11.35 -9.50
CA SER A 72 -3.18 12.72 -9.29
C SER A 72 -4.60 12.65 -8.70
N GLY A 73 -5.15 13.78 -8.29
CA GLY A 73 -6.52 13.84 -7.78
C GLY A 73 -6.61 14.27 -6.32
N ASP A 74 -7.78 14.09 -5.72
CA ASP A 74 -8.11 14.62 -4.40
C ASP A 74 -8.37 13.52 -3.35
N SER A 75 -8.10 12.23 -3.68
CA SER A 75 -8.31 11.10 -2.77
C SER A 75 -7.12 10.92 -1.82
N PRO A 76 -7.22 11.22 -0.54
CA PRO A 76 -6.12 11.10 0.43
C PRO A 76 -5.90 9.65 0.86
N HIS A 77 -4.69 9.36 1.36
CA HIS A 77 -4.46 8.24 2.25
C HIS A 77 -4.94 8.59 3.65
N LEU A 78 -5.31 7.59 4.44
CA LEU A 78 -5.62 7.81 5.83
C LEU A 78 -4.33 7.90 6.66
N LEU A 79 -4.33 8.66 7.74
CA LEU A 79 -3.25 8.87 8.71
C LEU A 79 -2.01 9.55 8.12
N HIS A 80 -1.41 9.00 7.07
CA HIS A 80 -0.15 9.45 6.50
C HIS A 80 -0.32 9.81 5.03
N ASP A 81 0.14 10.98 4.61
CA ASP A 81 0.09 11.38 3.20
C ASP A 81 1.14 12.46 2.91
N ASN A 82 1.22 12.90 1.67
CA ASN A 82 2.11 13.98 1.32
C ASN A 82 1.58 15.35 1.77
N LEU A 83 2.49 16.32 1.82
CA LEU A 83 2.25 17.64 2.41
C LEU A 83 1.02 18.33 1.85
N CYS A 84 0.70 18.18 0.56
CA CYS A 84 -0.48 18.83 -0.04
C CYS A 84 -1.83 18.24 0.41
N TYR A 85 -1.83 17.12 1.16
CA TYR A 85 -3.04 16.59 1.81
C TYR A 85 -3.07 16.92 3.30
N VAL A 86 -1.94 16.77 3.99
CA VAL A 86 -1.90 17.03 5.44
C VAL A 86 -1.82 18.50 5.81
N ALA A 87 -1.54 19.39 4.84
CA ALA A 87 -1.52 20.83 5.04
C ALA A 87 -2.12 21.60 3.85
N PRO A 88 -2.67 22.80 4.05
CA PRO A 88 -3.13 23.68 2.97
C PRO A 88 -1.94 24.34 2.26
N TYR A 89 -1.10 23.53 1.60
CA TYR A 89 0.11 23.98 0.91
C TYR A 89 -0.18 24.42 -0.53
N GLY A 90 0.14 25.65 -0.89
CA GLY A 90 -0.07 26.19 -2.24
C GLY A 90 -1.55 26.22 -2.63
N LYS A 91 -1.92 25.47 -3.68
CA LYS A 91 -3.31 25.35 -4.17
C LYS A 91 -4.00 24.07 -3.72
N SER A 92 -3.61 23.51 -2.60
CA SER A 92 -4.06 22.19 -2.13
C SER A 92 -5.23 22.22 -1.14
N GLU A 93 -5.89 23.34 -0.92
CA GLU A 93 -7.00 23.46 0.05
C GLU A 93 -8.06 22.37 -0.10
N LYS A 94 -8.44 22.03 -1.34
CA LYS A 94 -9.42 20.97 -1.61
C LYS A 94 -8.93 19.59 -1.15
N ARG A 95 -7.64 19.29 -1.36
CA ARG A 95 -7.02 18.03 -0.95
C ARG A 95 -6.92 17.94 0.57
N HIS A 96 -6.49 19.02 1.20
CA HIS A 96 -6.40 19.11 2.66
C HIS A 96 -7.78 18.96 3.31
N LYS A 97 -8.82 19.60 2.74
CA LYS A 97 -10.18 19.41 3.21
C LYS A 97 -10.66 17.96 3.07
N ALA A 98 -10.40 17.31 1.92
CA ALA A 98 -10.73 15.92 1.70
C ALA A 98 -10.03 14.98 2.69
N TYR A 99 -8.77 15.27 3.04
CA TYR A 99 -8.02 14.52 4.06
C TYR A 99 -8.67 14.65 5.44
N LEU A 100 -8.99 15.86 5.87
CA LEU A 100 -9.65 16.09 7.15
C LEU A 100 -11.05 15.45 7.22
N GLU A 101 -11.82 15.50 6.13
CA GLU A 101 -13.14 14.89 6.05
C GLU A 101 -13.06 13.36 6.14
N GLN A 102 -12.10 12.72 5.44
CA GLN A 102 -11.90 11.28 5.50
C GLN A 102 -11.47 10.84 6.91
N LEU A 103 -10.49 11.52 7.50
CA LEU A 103 -10.00 11.20 8.85
C LEU A 103 -11.10 11.39 9.90
N LYS A 104 -11.88 12.47 9.79
CA LYS A 104 -13.04 12.71 10.67
C LYS A 104 -14.08 11.61 10.54
N SER A 105 -14.45 11.22 9.32
CA SER A 105 -15.42 10.14 9.07
C SER A 105 -14.97 8.81 9.68
N TYR A 106 -13.67 8.49 9.60
CA TYR A 106 -13.12 7.31 10.24
C TYR A 106 -13.22 7.37 11.77
N ILE A 107 -12.84 8.49 12.38
CA ILE A 107 -12.91 8.70 13.84
C ILE A 107 -14.37 8.62 14.35
N GLU A 108 -15.33 9.09 13.57
CA GLU A 108 -16.76 8.96 13.92
C GLU A 108 -17.21 7.49 13.97
N CYS A 109 -16.57 6.60 13.21
CA CYS A 109 -16.82 5.16 13.24
C CYS A 109 -16.03 4.43 14.33
N ASP A 110 -14.84 4.91 14.67
CA ASP A 110 -14.01 4.38 15.75
C ASP A 110 -13.47 5.52 16.64
N PRO A 111 -14.30 6.08 17.52
CA PRO A 111 -13.90 7.16 18.43
C PRO A 111 -12.79 6.76 19.43
N SER A 112 -12.56 5.47 19.62
CA SER A 112 -11.56 4.95 20.55
C SER A 112 -10.15 4.92 19.96
N ASP A 113 -10.00 5.14 18.67
CA ASP A 113 -8.70 5.21 18.01
C ASP A 113 -7.96 6.51 18.39
N LEU A 114 -7.15 6.41 19.44
CA LEU A 114 -6.38 7.56 19.97
C LEU A 114 -5.33 8.05 18.99
N PHE A 115 -4.79 7.16 18.15
CA PHE A 115 -3.77 7.52 17.15
C PHE A 115 -4.39 8.42 16.07
N ALA A 116 -5.51 8.02 15.50
CA ALA A 116 -6.24 8.81 14.50
C ALA A 116 -6.73 10.14 15.07
N ASN A 117 -7.24 10.14 16.32
CA ASN A 117 -7.69 11.36 17.02
C ASN A 117 -6.55 12.36 17.20
N ALA A 118 -5.37 11.91 17.63
CA ALA A 118 -4.21 12.78 17.82
C ALA A 118 -3.79 13.43 16.49
N ILE A 119 -3.72 12.65 15.40
CA ILE A 119 -3.37 13.16 14.07
C ILE A 119 -4.42 14.19 13.60
N TYR A 120 -5.70 13.89 13.76
CA TYR A 120 -6.77 14.81 13.38
C TYR A 120 -6.67 16.15 14.12
N ASN A 121 -6.46 16.12 15.43
CA ASN A 121 -6.31 17.33 16.24
C ASN A 121 -5.12 18.17 15.77
N TYR A 122 -3.96 17.52 15.54
CA TYR A 122 -2.76 18.21 15.06
C TYR A 122 -2.98 18.83 13.68
N VAL A 123 -3.44 18.06 12.72
CA VAL A 123 -3.64 18.54 11.34
C VAL A 123 -4.68 19.65 11.29
N LYS A 124 -5.79 19.51 12.04
CA LYS A 124 -6.83 20.52 12.16
C LYS A 124 -6.34 21.84 12.78
N SER A 125 -5.30 21.80 13.63
CA SER A 125 -4.71 23.01 14.22
C SER A 125 -4.11 23.95 13.16
N GLY A 126 -3.78 23.44 11.97
CA GLY A 126 -3.17 24.20 10.87
C GLY A 126 -1.71 24.58 11.09
N ASN A 127 -1.05 24.06 12.13
CA ASN A 127 0.29 24.46 12.53
C ASN A 127 1.42 23.74 11.77
N ILE A 128 1.11 22.67 11.02
CA ILE A 128 2.10 21.77 10.42
C ILE A 128 3.15 22.49 9.55
N LEU A 129 2.78 23.50 8.77
CA LEU A 129 3.72 24.26 7.93
C LEU A 129 4.68 25.12 8.77
N ARG A 130 4.21 25.65 9.90
CA ARG A 130 5.05 26.38 10.86
C ARG A 130 6.03 25.43 11.54
N ASP A 131 5.54 24.30 12.01
CA ASP A 131 6.30 23.33 12.80
C ASP A 131 7.35 22.58 11.95
N LEU A 132 7.10 22.44 10.65
CA LEU A 132 8.04 21.82 9.71
C LEU A 132 8.91 22.82 8.93
N LYS A 133 8.81 24.13 9.21
CA LYS A 133 9.47 25.18 8.42
C LYS A 133 10.97 24.90 8.23
N ASP A 134 11.67 24.65 9.33
CA ASP A 134 13.12 24.50 9.30
C ASP A 134 13.54 23.24 8.55
N ILE A 135 12.90 22.09 8.83
CA ILE A 135 13.21 20.83 8.14
C ILE A 135 12.89 20.88 6.64
N LEU A 136 11.84 21.62 6.24
CA LEU A 136 11.48 21.79 4.83
C LEU A 136 12.42 22.77 4.10
N GLN A 137 13.07 23.68 4.79
CA GLN A 137 14.03 24.63 4.22
C GLN A 137 15.45 24.11 4.21
N GLU A 138 15.86 23.39 5.26
CA GLU A 138 17.24 22.93 5.43
C GLU A 138 17.54 21.61 4.72
N ALA A 139 16.51 20.76 4.53
CA ALA A 139 16.69 19.49 3.89
C ALA A 139 16.64 19.60 2.36
N GLU A 140 17.65 19.06 1.70
CA GLU A 140 17.69 18.93 0.24
C GLU A 140 16.84 17.74 -0.22
N PHE A 141 15.54 17.97 -0.41
CA PHE A 141 14.66 16.98 -1.01
C PHE A 141 14.80 16.98 -2.54
N SER A 142 14.96 15.76 -3.13
CA SER A 142 15.02 15.59 -4.60
C SER A 142 13.64 15.64 -5.29
N ILE A 143 12.58 15.91 -4.53
CA ILE A 143 11.20 15.96 -4.99
C ILE A 143 10.55 17.30 -4.63
N PRO A 144 9.50 17.71 -5.35
CA PRO A 144 8.73 18.91 -5.01
C PRO A 144 8.17 18.85 -3.58
N THR A 145 8.19 19.97 -2.87
CA THR A 145 7.79 20.07 -1.45
C THR A 145 6.37 19.54 -1.21
N GLU A 146 5.43 19.79 -2.12
CA GLU A 146 4.06 19.30 -2.01
C GLU A 146 3.95 17.76 -2.07
N LYS A 147 4.99 17.07 -2.56
CA LYS A 147 5.07 15.60 -2.66
C LYS A 147 5.86 14.96 -1.52
N ILE A 148 6.36 15.74 -0.58
CA ILE A 148 7.03 15.21 0.62
C ILE A 148 6.00 14.47 1.46
N ASN A 149 6.18 13.17 1.67
CA ASN A 149 5.31 12.35 2.51
C ASN A 149 5.63 12.58 3.98
N ILE A 150 4.57 12.84 4.74
CA ILE A 150 4.58 13.06 6.18
C ILE A 150 4.07 11.80 6.87
N LEU A 151 4.89 11.25 7.75
CA LEU A 151 4.54 10.13 8.62
C LEU A 151 4.33 10.64 10.04
N PHE A 152 3.17 10.38 10.60
CA PHE A 152 2.89 10.74 11.99
C PHE A 152 3.25 9.60 12.92
N CYS A 153 3.83 9.95 14.04
CA CYS A 153 4.03 9.07 15.20
C CYS A 153 3.38 9.75 16.40
N VAL A 154 2.70 8.98 17.22
CA VAL A 154 2.08 9.48 18.45
C VAL A 154 2.84 8.92 19.65
N TYR A 155 3.36 9.80 20.49
CA TYR A 155 4.16 9.41 21.64
C TYR A 155 3.41 8.46 22.57
N GLY A 156 3.99 7.28 22.78
CA GLY A 156 3.42 6.23 23.63
C GLY A 156 2.24 5.48 23.03
N LEU A 157 2.02 5.59 21.72
CA LEU A 157 1.12 4.74 20.94
C LEU A 157 1.89 4.13 19.76
N ASP A 158 1.43 2.96 19.31
CA ASP A 158 1.77 2.42 18.00
C ASP A 158 0.54 2.52 17.07
N ASN A 159 0.75 2.33 15.78
CA ASN A 159 -0.32 2.42 14.79
C ASN A 159 -0.87 1.04 14.35
N GLU A 160 -0.41 -0.07 14.95
CA GLU A 160 -0.86 -1.41 14.55
C GLU A 160 -2.37 -1.58 14.74
N GLY A 161 -2.90 -1.09 15.87
CA GLY A 161 -4.35 -1.12 16.16
C GLY A 161 -5.16 -0.27 15.17
N ALA A 162 -4.69 0.92 14.84
CA ALA A 162 -5.33 1.82 13.87
C ALA A 162 -5.39 1.20 12.47
N ASP A 163 -4.31 0.60 12.01
CA ASP A 163 -4.25 -0.07 10.71
C ASP A 163 -5.24 -1.23 10.61
N THR A 164 -5.37 -2.02 11.68
CA THR A 164 -6.33 -3.14 11.74
C THR A 164 -7.78 -2.65 11.76
N SER A 165 -8.08 -1.64 12.55
CA SER A 165 -9.41 -1.02 12.63
C SER A 165 -9.80 -0.38 11.30
N TRP A 166 -8.87 0.33 10.65
CA TRP A 166 -9.10 0.89 9.31
C TRP A 166 -9.45 -0.18 8.30
N THR A 167 -8.66 -1.24 8.19
CA THR A 167 -8.91 -2.32 7.23
C THR A 167 -10.31 -2.87 7.39
N LYS A 168 -10.72 -3.20 8.63
CA LYS A 168 -12.06 -3.70 8.94
C LYS A 168 -13.14 -2.70 8.57
N HIS A 169 -12.97 -1.45 8.96
CA HIS A 169 -13.90 -0.36 8.62
C HIS A 169 -14.05 -0.23 7.11
N TYR A 170 -12.95 -0.03 6.39
CA TYR A 170 -12.97 0.24 4.96
C TYR A 170 -13.59 -0.91 4.17
N LEU A 171 -13.19 -2.16 4.44
CA LEU A 171 -13.78 -3.32 3.78
C LEU A 171 -15.28 -3.46 4.00
N SER A 172 -15.80 -3.02 5.15
CA SER A 172 -17.24 -3.02 5.43
C SER A 172 -18.03 -1.99 4.61
N THR A 173 -17.36 -0.93 4.12
CA THR A 173 -17.99 0.09 3.27
C THR A 173 -18.06 -0.28 1.78
N LEU A 174 -17.29 -1.29 1.36
CA LEU A 174 -17.22 -1.67 -0.04
C LEU A 174 -18.46 -2.47 -0.46
N PRO A 175 -19.13 -2.12 -1.57
CA PRO A 175 -20.27 -2.86 -2.06
C PRO A 175 -19.80 -4.19 -2.66
N LYS A 176 -20.58 -5.25 -2.45
CA LYS A 176 -20.38 -6.53 -3.15
C LYS A 176 -21.11 -6.50 -4.47
N ASN A 177 -20.41 -6.12 -5.54
CA ASN A 177 -21.01 -5.82 -6.84
C ASN A 177 -20.69 -6.82 -7.95
N GLY A 178 -19.94 -7.90 -7.66
CA GLY A 178 -19.62 -8.92 -8.65
C GLY A 178 -18.91 -10.13 -8.08
N ILE A 179 -18.75 -11.17 -8.92
CA ILE A 179 -18.04 -12.40 -8.55
C ILE A 179 -16.56 -12.24 -8.88
N CYS A 180 -15.70 -12.48 -7.89
CA CYS A 180 -14.26 -12.48 -8.06
C CYS A 180 -13.82 -13.69 -8.90
N TYR A 181 -13.19 -13.45 -10.04
CA TYR A 181 -12.69 -14.50 -10.93
C TYR A 181 -11.62 -15.41 -10.27
N ALA A 182 -10.83 -14.86 -9.35
CA ALA A 182 -9.76 -15.60 -8.69
C ALA A 182 -10.24 -16.48 -7.52
N THR A 183 -11.35 -16.12 -6.86
CA THR A 183 -11.83 -16.84 -5.68
C THR A 183 -13.20 -17.48 -5.86
N GLY A 184 -13.95 -17.07 -6.86
CA GLY A 184 -15.36 -17.50 -7.06
C GLY A 184 -16.34 -16.85 -6.08
N GLU A 185 -15.90 -15.95 -5.23
CA GLU A 185 -16.71 -15.31 -4.19
C GLU A 185 -17.29 -13.97 -4.66
N LEU A 186 -18.40 -13.56 -4.03
CA LEU A 186 -18.99 -12.25 -4.23
C LEU A 186 -18.13 -11.18 -3.50
N ASP A 187 -17.60 -10.22 -4.25
CA ASP A 187 -16.68 -9.19 -3.74
C ASP A 187 -16.93 -7.83 -4.40
N TYR A 188 -16.24 -6.80 -3.95
CA TYR A 188 -16.14 -5.54 -4.66
C TYR A 188 -15.20 -5.69 -5.85
N ILE A 189 -15.73 -5.49 -7.05
CA ILE A 189 -14.97 -5.48 -8.30
C ILE A 189 -14.73 -4.02 -8.69
N PRO A 190 -13.54 -3.45 -8.43
CA PRO A 190 -13.27 -2.06 -8.72
C PRO A 190 -13.11 -1.82 -10.21
N SER A 191 -13.78 -0.81 -10.75
CA SER A 191 -13.61 -0.41 -12.14
C SER A 191 -12.18 0.08 -12.39
N GLY A 192 -11.47 -0.59 -13.32
CA GLY A 192 -10.13 -0.19 -13.73
C GLY A 192 -8.99 -0.43 -12.75
N TYR A 193 -9.18 -1.18 -11.67
CA TYR A 193 -8.13 -1.54 -10.71
C TYR A 193 -7.60 -2.95 -10.98
N PRO A 194 -6.37 -3.15 -10.77
CA PRO A 194 -5.14 -2.74 -11.47
C PRO A 194 -5.14 -3.35 -12.87
N ALA A 195 -5.87 -2.73 -13.75
CA ALA A 195 -6.23 -3.21 -15.09
C ALA A 195 -5.04 -3.69 -15.94
N CYS A 196 -3.87 -3.15 -15.70
CA CYS A 196 -2.68 -3.46 -16.49
C CYS A 196 -1.95 -4.75 -16.06
N ILE A 197 -2.20 -5.28 -14.84
CA ILE A 197 -1.48 -6.45 -14.32
C ILE A 197 -2.39 -7.68 -14.19
N ILE A 198 -3.68 -7.49 -13.90
CA ILE A 198 -4.56 -8.54 -13.38
C ILE A 198 -5.83 -8.71 -14.23
N SER A 199 -6.12 -7.84 -15.20
CA SER A 199 -7.33 -7.95 -16.00
C SER A 199 -7.08 -8.68 -17.33
N PRO A 200 -7.93 -9.65 -17.73
CA PRO A 200 -7.92 -10.16 -19.09
C PRO A 200 -8.11 -9.00 -20.07
N SER A 201 -7.22 -8.84 -21.03
CA SER A 201 -7.32 -7.84 -22.09
C SER A 201 -8.07 -8.38 -23.30
N GLY A 202 -8.82 -7.51 -24.00
CA GLY A 202 -9.42 -7.84 -25.28
C GLY A 202 -10.81 -8.48 -25.22
N LYS A 203 -11.07 -9.44 -26.12
CA LYS A 203 -12.41 -10.07 -26.30
C LYS A 203 -12.91 -10.83 -25.07
N GLU A 204 -12.02 -11.31 -24.22
CA GLU A 204 -12.35 -12.03 -22.98
C GLU A 204 -13.09 -11.14 -21.99
N ARG A 205 -12.84 -9.81 -22.02
CA ARG A 205 -13.55 -8.81 -21.22
C ARG A 205 -15.07 -8.75 -21.50
N LEU A 206 -15.49 -9.16 -22.70
CA LEU A 206 -16.91 -9.19 -23.09
C LEU A 206 -17.69 -10.30 -22.40
N PHE A 207 -17.04 -11.41 -22.06
CA PHE A 207 -17.66 -12.55 -21.37
C PHE A 207 -17.65 -12.38 -19.83
N LEU A 208 -16.86 -11.44 -19.31
CA LEU A 208 -16.68 -11.20 -17.88
C LEU A 208 -17.29 -9.85 -17.45
N LYS A 209 -18.38 -9.42 -18.10
CA LYS A 209 -18.93 -8.07 -17.92
C LYS A 209 -19.30 -7.75 -16.47
N ASP A 210 -19.62 -8.76 -15.68
CA ASP A 210 -19.98 -8.66 -14.26
C ASP A 210 -19.03 -9.46 -13.35
N SER A 211 -17.88 -9.89 -13.86
CA SER A 211 -16.84 -10.57 -13.10
C SER A 211 -15.48 -9.92 -13.36
N GLY A 212 -14.68 -9.85 -12.33
CA GLY A 212 -13.33 -9.29 -12.36
C GLY A 212 -12.52 -9.87 -11.20
N ILE A 213 -11.38 -9.27 -10.92
CA ILE A 213 -10.63 -9.63 -9.71
C ILE A 213 -11.16 -8.76 -8.57
N GLY A 214 -11.66 -9.40 -7.51
CA GLY A 214 -12.15 -8.73 -6.31
C GLY A 214 -11.06 -7.89 -5.63
N TYR A 215 -11.47 -6.87 -4.89
CA TYR A 215 -10.53 -5.94 -4.26
C TYR A 215 -9.56 -6.66 -3.33
N ILE A 216 -10.05 -7.52 -2.44
CA ILE A 216 -9.20 -8.28 -1.51
C ILE A 216 -8.22 -9.17 -2.27
N ALA A 217 -8.70 -9.93 -3.24
CA ALA A 217 -7.86 -10.80 -4.06
C ALA A 217 -6.78 -10.02 -4.81
N SER A 218 -7.14 -8.86 -5.40
CA SER A 218 -6.20 -8.00 -6.12
C SER A 218 -5.11 -7.43 -5.21
N GLN A 219 -5.47 -7.03 -3.98
CA GLN A 219 -4.50 -6.57 -2.98
C GLN A 219 -3.53 -7.69 -2.59
N LYS A 220 -4.03 -8.89 -2.26
CA LYS A 220 -3.19 -10.06 -1.95
C LYS A 220 -2.20 -10.37 -3.06
N ILE A 221 -2.68 -10.41 -4.31
CA ILE A 221 -1.83 -10.69 -5.49
C ILE A 221 -0.73 -9.64 -5.62
N ILE A 222 -1.07 -8.35 -5.57
CA ILE A 222 -0.11 -7.26 -5.73
C ILE A 222 0.90 -7.26 -4.58
N HIS A 223 0.43 -7.38 -3.35
CA HIS A 223 1.32 -7.35 -2.18
C HIS A 223 2.24 -8.58 -2.11
N ALA A 224 1.78 -9.75 -2.56
CA ALA A 224 2.66 -10.91 -2.73
C ALA A 224 3.75 -10.62 -3.77
N ILE A 225 3.39 -10.10 -4.95
CA ILE A 225 4.36 -9.72 -5.99
C ILE A 225 5.35 -8.69 -5.46
N GLN A 226 4.87 -7.64 -4.79
CA GLN A 226 5.72 -6.60 -4.21
C GLN A 226 6.66 -7.17 -3.15
N TYR A 227 6.14 -8.02 -2.24
CA TYR A 227 6.95 -8.67 -1.23
C TYR A 227 8.10 -9.46 -1.84
N PHE A 228 7.84 -10.24 -2.89
CA PHE A 228 8.91 -10.98 -3.58
C PHE A 228 9.88 -10.06 -4.29
N ALA A 229 9.41 -8.99 -4.90
CA ALA A 229 10.25 -8.00 -5.55
C ALA A 229 11.14 -7.24 -4.56
N TYR A 230 10.62 -6.94 -3.35
CA TYR A 230 11.39 -6.26 -2.28
C TYR A 230 12.27 -7.18 -1.45
N ALA A 231 11.88 -8.46 -1.27
CA ALA A 231 12.74 -9.45 -0.59
C ALA A 231 14.03 -9.74 -1.36
N ALA A 232 14.09 -9.24 -2.56
CA ALA A 232 15.22 -9.27 -3.46
C ALA A 232 16.16 -8.07 -3.19
N GLU A 233 16.88 -8.09 -2.07
CA GLU A 233 17.70 -6.97 -1.55
C GLU A 233 18.81 -6.42 -2.48
N ASN A 234 19.13 -7.06 -3.62
CA ASN A 234 20.28 -6.70 -4.45
C ASN A 234 20.04 -6.60 -5.98
N ALA A 235 18.84 -6.90 -6.49
CA ALA A 235 18.53 -6.65 -7.90
C ALA A 235 17.77 -5.33 -8.04
N SER A 236 17.90 -4.69 -9.20
CA SER A 236 17.01 -3.59 -9.50
C SER A 236 15.57 -4.16 -9.43
N ARG A 237 14.67 -3.46 -8.73
CA ARG A 237 13.25 -3.83 -8.61
C ARG A 237 12.62 -4.23 -9.94
N VAL A 238 13.05 -3.57 -11.02
CA VAL A 238 12.62 -3.82 -12.39
C VAL A 238 13.02 -5.21 -12.88
N ASP A 239 14.22 -5.67 -12.54
CA ASP A 239 14.74 -6.98 -13.00
C ASP A 239 14.07 -8.15 -12.28
N ALA A 240 13.81 -8.02 -10.96
CA ALA A 240 13.12 -9.05 -10.19
C ALA A 240 11.65 -9.19 -10.63
N GLU A 241 10.95 -8.09 -10.83
CA GLU A 241 9.59 -8.08 -11.35
C GLU A 241 9.50 -8.67 -12.77
N SER A 242 10.51 -8.40 -13.62
CA SER A 242 10.58 -8.94 -14.97
C SER A 242 10.77 -10.46 -14.97
N HIS A 243 11.74 -10.99 -14.22
CA HIS A 243 12.01 -12.43 -14.18
C HIS A 243 10.86 -13.24 -13.57
N ILE A 244 10.22 -12.74 -12.52
CA ILE A 244 9.04 -13.38 -11.94
C ILE A 244 7.89 -13.37 -12.95
N ARG A 245 7.68 -12.27 -13.65
CA ARG A 245 6.66 -12.12 -14.70
C ARG A 245 6.90 -13.06 -15.87
N ASP A 246 8.15 -13.18 -16.32
CA ASP A 246 8.53 -14.08 -17.41
C ASP A 246 8.34 -15.56 -17.04
N TYR A 247 8.64 -15.94 -15.80
CA TYR A 247 8.34 -17.29 -15.30
C TYR A 247 6.83 -17.56 -15.24
N VAL A 248 6.06 -16.64 -14.70
CA VAL A 248 4.59 -16.74 -14.60
C VAL A 248 3.94 -16.80 -15.98
N ALA A 249 4.48 -16.07 -16.96
CA ALA A 249 4.06 -16.08 -18.35
C ALA A 249 4.52 -17.33 -19.13
N GLY A 250 5.36 -18.17 -18.52
CA GLY A 250 5.92 -19.36 -19.18
C GLY A 250 7.04 -19.04 -20.20
N HIS A 251 7.58 -17.83 -20.19
CA HIS A 251 8.67 -17.42 -21.06
C HIS A 251 10.03 -17.97 -20.63
N ILE A 252 10.19 -18.20 -19.32
CA ILE A 252 11.37 -18.88 -18.77
C ILE A 252 10.96 -20.11 -17.96
N SER A 253 11.84 -21.10 -17.92
CA SER A 253 11.63 -22.32 -17.15
C SER A 253 11.93 -22.12 -15.66
N LYS A 254 11.47 -23.06 -14.82
CA LYS A 254 11.80 -23.13 -13.40
C LYS A 254 13.31 -23.16 -13.15
N ASP A 255 14.07 -23.86 -14.00
CA ASP A 255 15.51 -23.99 -13.86
C ASP A 255 16.25 -22.69 -14.23
N GLU A 256 15.73 -21.94 -15.19
CA GLU A 256 16.25 -20.62 -15.55
C GLU A 256 15.99 -19.60 -14.44
N LEU A 257 14.76 -19.57 -13.89
CA LEU A 257 14.43 -18.75 -12.72
C LEU A 257 15.31 -19.13 -11.53
N LYS A 258 15.52 -20.45 -11.28
CA LYS A 258 16.39 -20.93 -10.21
C LYS A 258 17.84 -20.44 -10.37
N LYS A 259 18.41 -20.58 -11.55
CA LYS A 259 19.79 -20.12 -11.84
C LYS A 259 19.93 -18.63 -11.60
N TRP A 260 18.91 -17.86 -11.99
CA TRP A 260 18.92 -16.42 -11.77
C TRP A 260 18.83 -16.08 -10.27
N ILE A 261 17.90 -16.72 -9.53
CA ILE A 261 17.76 -16.54 -8.08
C ILE A 261 19.02 -16.97 -7.33
N ASP A 262 19.61 -18.11 -7.66
CA ASP A 262 20.83 -18.59 -6.99
C ASP A 262 22.03 -17.68 -7.25
N LYS A 263 22.08 -17.01 -8.42
CA LYS A 263 23.13 -16.05 -8.77
C LYS A 263 22.94 -14.72 -8.05
N GLU A 264 21.77 -14.15 -8.13
CA GLU A 264 21.48 -12.79 -7.61
C GLU A 264 21.12 -12.82 -6.09
N TYR A 265 20.63 -13.99 -5.59
CA TYR A 265 20.14 -14.19 -4.22
C TYR A 265 20.60 -15.54 -3.64
N PRO A 266 21.89 -15.74 -3.38
CA PRO A 266 22.43 -17.02 -2.91
C PRO A 266 21.69 -17.53 -1.65
N GLY A 267 21.18 -18.77 -1.72
CA GLY A 267 20.51 -19.45 -0.62
C GLY A 267 19.03 -19.10 -0.39
N LYS A 268 18.44 -18.17 -1.17
CA LYS A 268 17.01 -17.80 -1.03
C LYS A 268 16.07 -18.59 -1.96
N TRP A 269 16.59 -19.50 -2.79
CA TRP A 269 15.80 -20.29 -3.74
C TRP A 269 14.63 -21.06 -3.11
N ASN A 270 14.88 -21.79 -2.01
CA ASN A 270 13.83 -22.55 -1.35
C ASN A 270 12.72 -21.67 -0.79
N TYR A 271 13.03 -20.46 -0.40
CA TYR A 271 12.07 -19.45 0.05
C TYR A 271 11.17 -19.00 -1.11
N PHE A 272 11.76 -18.65 -2.27
CA PHE A 272 11.00 -18.25 -3.47
C PHE A 272 10.17 -19.38 -4.04
N ILE A 273 10.73 -20.59 -4.15
CA ILE A 273 10.07 -21.73 -4.81
C ILE A 273 9.01 -22.38 -3.94
N ASN A 274 9.22 -22.52 -2.64
CA ASN A 274 8.16 -23.04 -1.78
C ASN A 274 6.91 -22.16 -1.78
N LEU A 275 7.04 -20.90 -2.09
CA LEU A 275 5.93 -19.98 -2.23
C LEU A 275 5.28 -20.00 -3.63
N LEU A 276 6.08 -20.18 -4.71
CA LEU A 276 5.57 -20.21 -6.08
C LEU A 276 5.13 -21.63 -6.52
N VAL A 277 5.61 -22.70 -5.88
CA VAL A 277 5.45 -24.10 -6.32
C VAL A 277 4.69 -24.97 -5.32
N SER A 278 4.39 -24.49 -4.10
CA SER A 278 3.45 -25.16 -3.18
C SER A 278 1.98 -25.11 -3.70
N THR A 279 1.83 -24.92 -4.98
CA THR A 279 0.59 -24.81 -5.73
C THR A 279 0.37 -25.98 -6.69
N ASN A 280 1.02 -27.13 -6.45
CA ASN A 280 0.67 -28.42 -7.08
C ASN A 280 0.03 -29.32 -6.06
#